data_54efa43931e6c1ea10ce1df433671f22
#
_entry.id   54efa43931e6c1ea10ce1df433671f22
#
_cell.length_a   1.000
_cell.length_b   1.000
_cell.length_c   1.000
_cell.angle_alpha   90.00
_cell.angle_beta   90.00
_cell.angle_gamma   90.00
#
_symmetry.space_group_name_H-M   'P 1'
#
loop_
_entity.id
_entity.type
_entity.pdbx_description
1 polymer ?
#
loop_
_entity_poly.entity_id
_entity_poly.type
_entity_poly.pdbx_seq_one_letter_code
_entity_poly.pdbx_strand_id
1 'polypeptide(L)'
;MEFSNPISLHSRTLLNEDYALPIMCMNQKKLSMDIREFKTSLYKEMSGMTKALGNPHRLEILDLLAQGPAAVEYVALNTNLTIANASQHLQVLKHALLVESEKRGKYNYYKLANKQVFDAWCALRRLGFSLNDEITDLFQDFRKERKHLKTISTEELLNKIRNDSVVIVDVRPEEEFKNGHIENALSYPRTDLADRMNELPKEKEVVAYCRGPLCMMADDAVEMLNQNGYRASRLEKGFPDWSAGQLPIEREEVTHQKESQGSVY
;
A
#
# COMPACT_ATOMS: atom_id res chain seq x y z
N MET A 1 7.30 12.31 65.43
CA MET A 1 8.45 12.09 64.53
C MET A 1 7.90 12.09 63.12
N GLU A 2 8.14 13.22 62.49
CA GLU A 2 7.76 13.53 61.12
C GLU A 2 8.67 12.79 60.16
N PHE A 3 8.08 12.24 59.09
CA PHE A 3 8.80 12.05 57.84
C PHE A 3 7.90 12.42 56.68
N SER A 4 8.02 13.66 56.31
CA SER A 4 7.55 14.19 54.99
C SER A 4 8.54 13.75 53.91
N ASN A 5 8.05 13.21 52.83
CA ASN A 5 8.81 13.14 51.59
C ASN A 5 7.90 13.48 50.41
N PRO A 6 8.12 14.54 49.65
CA PRO A 6 7.33 14.89 48.49
C PRO A 6 7.85 14.12 47.28
N ILE A 7 7.00 13.32 46.66
CA ILE A 7 7.25 12.68 45.35
C ILE A 7 7.08 13.74 44.28
N SER A 8 8.19 14.10 43.66
CA SER A 8 8.26 14.97 42.49
C SER A 8 7.60 14.28 41.30
N LEU A 9 6.43 14.79 40.90
CA LEU A 9 5.83 14.49 39.60
C LEU A 9 6.59 15.23 38.48
N HIS A 10 7.47 14.51 37.79
CA HIS A 10 7.96 14.90 36.48
C HIS A 10 7.61 13.81 35.47
N SER A 11 6.35 13.72 35.12
CA SER A 11 5.94 13.05 33.87
C SER A 11 5.66 14.14 32.82
N ARG A 12 6.72 14.54 32.09
CA ARG A 12 6.54 15.24 30.83
C ARG A 12 5.92 14.25 29.85
N THR A 13 4.63 14.37 29.65
CA THR A 13 3.90 13.76 28.54
C THR A 13 4.45 14.36 27.25
N LEU A 14 5.16 13.55 26.49
CA LEU A 14 5.49 13.85 25.10
C LEU A 14 4.18 13.80 24.30
N LEU A 15 3.52 14.93 24.19
CA LEU A 15 2.51 15.16 23.17
C LEU A 15 3.27 15.35 21.86
N ASN A 16 3.11 14.39 20.99
CA ASN A 16 3.64 14.44 19.63
C ASN A 16 3.07 15.68 18.92
N GLU A 17 3.94 16.61 18.50
CA GLU A 17 3.58 17.88 17.85
C GLU A 17 3.00 17.68 16.42
N ASP A 18 2.82 16.45 15.96
CA ASP A 18 2.39 16.13 14.59
C ASP A 18 0.87 16.28 14.34
N TYR A 19 0.09 16.77 15.32
CA TYR A 19 -1.35 17.01 15.18
C TYR A 19 -1.76 18.48 15.15
N ALA A 20 -0.87 19.38 14.76
CA ALA A 20 -1.25 20.75 14.49
C ALA A 20 -2.10 20.84 13.21
N LEU A 21 -3.38 20.56 13.31
CA LEU A 21 -4.35 20.92 12.28
C LEU A 21 -4.34 22.44 12.10
N PRO A 22 -4.28 22.97 10.87
CA PRO A 22 -4.39 24.40 10.65
C PRO A 22 -5.73 24.89 11.16
N ILE A 23 -5.71 25.83 12.11
CA ILE A 23 -6.89 26.52 12.62
C ILE A 23 -7.41 27.43 11.49
N MET A 24 -8.13 26.85 10.53
CA MET A 24 -8.92 27.63 9.58
C MET A 24 -10.24 28.02 10.21
N CYS A 25 -10.44 29.32 10.36
CA CYS A 25 -11.68 30.04 10.65
C CYS A 25 -12.87 29.19 11.10
N MET A 26 -12.89 28.77 12.34
CA MET A 26 -14.10 28.19 12.94
C MET A 26 -15.08 29.32 13.25
N ASN A 27 -16.20 29.29 12.54
CA ASN A 27 -17.36 30.16 12.72
C ASN A 27 -17.74 30.21 14.21
N GLN A 28 -17.81 31.41 14.82
CA GLN A 28 -18.02 31.67 16.26
C GLN A 28 -19.28 31.04 16.88
N LYS A 29 -20.13 30.40 16.10
CA LYS A 29 -21.34 29.68 16.57
C LYS A 29 -21.08 28.29 17.18
N LYS A 30 -19.85 27.77 17.19
CA LYS A 30 -19.53 26.41 17.71
C LYS A 30 -19.04 26.39 19.17
N LEU A 31 -19.01 27.53 19.88
CA LEU A 31 -18.38 27.60 21.21
C LEU A 31 -19.30 27.19 22.39
N SER A 32 -20.53 26.71 22.13
CA SER A 32 -21.47 26.27 23.18
C SER A 32 -22.02 24.86 22.95
N MET A 33 -21.27 24.01 22.25
CA MET A 33 -21.69 22.63 22.01
C MET A 33 -21.52 21.81 23.30
N ASP A 34 -22.60 21.17 23.75
CA ASP A 34 -22.56 20.20 24.84
C ASP A 34 -21.62 19.01 24.51
N ILE A 35 -20.96 18.44 25.52
CA ILE A 35 -20.05 17.30 25.37
C ILE A 35 -20.73 16.13 24.66
N ARG A 36 -22.00 15.88 24.92
CA ARG A 36 -22.78 14.82 24.27
C ARG A 36 -22.97 15.09 22.78
N GLU A 37 -23.33 16.31 22.45
CA GLU A 37 -23.50 16.77 21.08
C GLU A 37 -22.19 16.73 20.32
N PHE A 38 -21.08 17.15 20.93
CA PHE A 38 -19.73 17.03 20.38
C PHE A 38 -19.39 15.59 20.04
N LYS A 39 -19.53 14.65 21.00
CA LYS A 39 -19.24 13.23 20.76
C LYS A 39 -20.11 12.63 19.65
N THR A 40 -21.39 12.96 19.65
CA THR A 40 -22.31 12.46 18.62
C THR A 40 -21.92 12.95 17.23
N SER A 41 -21.55 14.23 17.10
CA SER A 41 -21.09 14.81 15.85
C SER A 41 -19.77 14.18 15.38
N LEU A 42 -18.81 14.02 16.30
CA LEU A 42 -17.52 13.39 15.99
C LEU A 42 -17.70 11.95 15.49
N TYR A 43 -18.47 11.12 16.20
CA TYR A 43 -18.71 9.74 15.78
C TYR A 43 -19.51 9.65 14.48
N LYS A 44 -20.39 10.61 14.20
CA LYS A 44 -21.11 10.69 12.92
C LYS A 44 -20.14 10.91 11.76
N GLU A 45 -19.18 11.83 11.88
CA GLU A 45 -18.15 12.06 10.86
C GLU A 45 -17.26 10.83 10.68
N MET A 46 -16.76 10.25 11.78
CA MET A 46 -15.97 9.02 11.72
C MET A 46 -16.73 7.86 11.06
N SER A 47 -18.04 7.73 11.34
CA SER A 47 -18.87 6.69 10.74
C SER A 47 -19.01 6.85 9.21
N GLY A 48 -18.88 8.06 8.69
CA GLY A 48 -18.83 8.33 7.26
C GLY A 48 -17.63 7.64 6.58
N MET A 49 -16.45 7.71 7.20
CA MET A 49 -15.24 7.03 6.71
C MET A 49 -15.41 5.50 6.77
N THR A 50 -15.90 4.95 7.88
CA THR A 50 -16.09 3.50 8.02
C THR A 50 -17.12 2.94 7.05
N LYS A 51 -18.20 3.69 6.73
CA LYS A 51 -19.15 3.33 5.67
C LYS A 51 -18.49 3.25 4.29
N ALA A 52 -17.53 4.14 4.03
CA ALA A 52 -16.78 4.07 2.78
C ALA A 52 -15.90 2.81 2.70
N LEU A 53 -15.37 2.31 3.80
CA LEU A 53 -14.62 1.05 3.87
C LEU A 53 -15.50 -0.20 3.77
N GLY A 54 -16.78 -0.14 4.15
CA GLY A 54 -17.69 -1.28 4.19
C GLY A 54 -18.17 -1.76 2.81
N ASN A 55 -17.26 -1.97 1.84
CA ASN A 55 -17.58 -2.51 0.52
C ASN A 55 -16.34 -3.22 -0.08
N PRO A 56 -16.47 -4.46 -0.59
CA PRO A 56 -15.32 -5.25 -1.05
C PRO A 56 -14.55 -4.58 -2.18
N HIS A 57 -15.22 -4.01 -3.18
CA HIS A 57 -14.52 -3.34 -4.29
C HIS A 57 -13.74 -2.11 -3.83
N ARG A 58 -14.22 -1.38 -2.81
CA ARG A 58 -13.48 -0.23 -2.29
C ARG A 58 -12.26 -0.65 -1.47
N LEU A 59 -12.32 -1.77 -0.77
CA LEU A 59 -11.14 -2.36 -0.10
C LEU A 59 -10.09 -2.80 -1.13
N GLU A 60 -10.51 -3.46 -2.21
CA GLU A 60 -9.64 -3.85 -3.31
C GLU A 60 -8.99 -2.64 -4.01
N ILE A 61 -9.77 -1.58 -4.24
CA ILE A 61 -9.26 -0.32 -4.80
C ILE A 61 -8.21 0.31 -3.87
N LEU A 62 -8.41 0.32 -2.56
CA LEU A 62 -7.42 0.85 -1.61
C LEU A 62 -6.14 0.00 -1.61
N ASP A 63 -6.25 -1.32 -1.69
CA ASP A 63 -5.11 -2.23 -1.80
C ASP A 63 -4.31 -1.97 -3.09
N LEU A 64 -5.02 -1.76 -4.20
CA LEU A 64 -4.39 -1.39 -5.48
C LEU A 64 -3.71 -0.02 -5.41
N LEU A 65 -4.38 1.01 -4.88
CA LEU A 65 -3.83 2.36 -4.78
C LEU A 65 -2.67 2.47 -3.78
N ALA A 66 -2.48 1.49 -2.93
CA ALA A 66 -1.28 1.37 -2.09
C ALA A 66 0.01 1.16 -2.91
N GLN A 67 -0.10 0.70 -4.16
CA GLN A 67 1.03 0.53 -5.09
C GLN A 67 1.51 1.87 -5.68
N GLY A 68 0.68 2.90 -5.62
CA GLY A 68 0.96 4.22 -6.18
C GLY A 68 -0.25 4.84 -6.88
N PRO A 69 -0.07 6.03 -7.46
CA PRO A 69 -1.13 6.69 -8.21
C PRO A 69 -1.55 5.87 -9.44
N ALA A 70 -2.86 5.72 -9.64
CA ALA A 70 -3.41 4.97 -10.78
C ALA A 70 -4.55 5.72 -11.47
N ALA A 71 -4.63 5.58 -12.80
CA ALA A 71 -5.74 6.10 -13.60
C ALA A 71 -7.01 5.26 -13.37
N VAL A 72 -8.19 5.87 -13.57
CA VAL A 72 -9.49 5.17 -13.39
C VAL A 72 -9.56 3.91 -14.26
N GLU A 73 -9.05 3.97 -15.47
CA GLU A 73 -9.02 2.86 -16.42
C GLU A 73 -8.17 1.70 -15.90
N TYR A 74 -7.01 2.02 -15.30
CA TYR A 74 -6.14 1.04 -14.67
C TYR A 74 -6.80 0.39 -13.45
N VAL A 75 -7.48 1.20 -12.61
CA VAL A 75 -8.25 0.69 -11.47
C VAL A 75 -9.35 -0.26 -11.96
N ALA A 76 -10.13 0.14 -12.97
CA ALA A 76 -11.21 -0.67 -13.53
C ALA A 76 -10.70 -2.03 -14.03
N LEU A 77 -9.58 -2.03 -14.78
CA LEU A 77 -8.96 -3.25 -15.32
C LEU A 77 -8.51 -4.21 -14.21
N ASN A 78 -7.83 -3.68 -13.18
CA ASN A 78 -7.23 -4.50 -12.12
C ASN A 78 -8.21 -4.94 -11.03
N THR A 79 -9.42 -4.37 -10.98
CA THR A 79 -10.49 -4.74 -10.03
C THR A 79 -11.67 -5.41 -10.72
N ASN A 80 -11.54 -5.74 -12.00
CA ASN A 80 -12.60 -6.33 -12.82
C ASN A 80 -13.93 -5.55 -12.77
N LEU A 81 -13.83 -4.23 -12.74
CA LEU A 81 -14.97 -3.31 -12.75
C LEU A 81 -15.10 -2.64 -14.12
N THR A 82 -16.30 -2.15 -14.43
CA THR A 82 -16.45 -1.16 -15.50
C THR A 82 -15.85 0.17 -15.07
N ILE A 83 -15.39 0.99 -16.02
CA ILE A 83 -14.85 2.32 -15.74
C ILE A 83 -15.87 3.17 -14.94
N ALA A 84 -17.16 3.07 -15.29
CA ALA A 84 -18.22 3.78 -14.58
C ALA A 84 -18.32 3.37 -13.11
N ASN A 85 -18.30 2.05 -12.81
CA ASN A 85 -18.36 1.53 -11.45
C ASN A 85 -17.10 1.88 -10.65
N ALA A 86 -15.91 1.71 -11.25
CA ALA A 86 -14.65 2.13 -10.63
C ALA A 86 -14.67 3.62 -10.28
N SER A 87 -15.14 4.47 -11.20
CA SER A 87 -15.30 5.90 -10.95
C SER A 87 -16.24 6.19 -9.79
N GLN A 88 -17.38 5.51 -9.70
CA GLN A 88 -18.32 5.68 -8.59
C GLN A 88 -17.68 5.29 -7.24
N HIS A 89 -17.00 4.15 -7.15
CA HIS A 89 -16.30 3.75 -5.94
C HIS A 89 -15.19 4.72 -5.54
N LEU A 90 -14.41 5.20 -6.51
CA LEU A 90 -13.37 6.21 -6.30
C LEU A 90 -13.96 7.55 -5.79
N GLN A 91 -15.12 7.97 -6.31
CA GLN A 91 -15.79 9.16 -5.79
C GLN A 91 -16.27 8.99 -4.35
N VAL A 92 -16.81 7.82 -3.98
CA VAL A 92 -17.18 7.53 -2.58
C VAL A 92 -15.96 7.60 -1.66
N LEU A 93 -14.84 6.99 -2.07
CA LEU A 93 -13.58 7.05 -1.32
C LEU A 93 -13.04 8.48 -1.21
N LYS A 94 -13.13 9.27 -2.28
CA LYS A 94 -12.71 10.67 -2.30
C LYS A 94 -13.56 11.55 -1.39
N HIS A 95 -14.88 11.39 -1.39
CA HIS A 95 -15.77 12.12 -0.48
C HIS A 95 -15.52 11.76 0.99
N ALA A 96 -15.06 10.52 1.25
CA ALA A 96 -14.65 10.08 2.59
C ALA A 96 -13.20 10.49 2.93
N LEU A 97 -12.52 11.26 2.07
CA LEU A 97 -11.14 11.73 2.24
C LEU A 97 -10.10 10.59 2.35
N LEU A 98 -10.43 9.41 1.84
CA LEU A 98 -9.52 8.26 1.83
C LEU A 98 -8.60 8.26 0.60
N VAL A 99 -9.01 8.89 -0.48
CA VAL A 99 -8.21 9.04 -1.70
C VAL A 99 -8.25 10.48 -2.21
N GLU A 100 -7.21 10.87 -2.88
CA GLU A 100 -7.10 12.13 -3.63
C GLU A 100 -7.12 11.86 -5.12
N SER A 101 -7.46 12.85 -5.92
CA SER A 101 -7.38 12.77 -7.37
C SER A 101 -6.63 13.95 -7.96
N GLU A 102 -5.85 13.66 -8.98
CA GLU A 102 -5.11 14.64 -9.77
C GLU A 102 -5.40 14.43 -11.24
N LYS A 103 -5.64 15.51 -11.98
CA LYS A 103 -5.82 15.45 -13.44
C LYS A 103 -4.46 15.54 -14.12
N ARG A 104 -4.12 14.54 -14.91
CA ARG A 104 -2.90 14.49 -15.75
C ARG A 104 -3.33 14.32 -17.21
N GLY A 105 -3.24 15.40 -18.00
CA GLY A 105 -3.75 15.43 -19.36
C GLY A 105 -5.25 15.11 -19.41
N LYS A 106 -5.64 14.07 -20.15
CA LYS A 106 -7.03 13.60 -20.26
C LYS A 106 -7.46 12.60 -19.18
N TYR A 107 -6.53 12.11 -18.35
CA TYR A 107 -6.78 11.08 -17.35
C TYR A 107 -6.90 11.67 -15.94
N ASN A 108 -7.73 11.04 -15.11
CA ASN A 108 -7.81 11.30 -13.68
C ASN A 108 -7.07 10.19 -12.93
N TYR A 109 -5.98 10.56 -12.27
CA TYR A 109 -5.22 9.67 -11.40
C TYR A 109 -5.71 9.79 -9.97
N TYR A 110 -5.81 8.65 -9.30
CA TYR A 110 -6.16 8.56 -7.88
C TYR A 110 -5.01 7.95 -7.11
N LYS A 111 -4.82 8.39 -5.87
CA LYS A 111 -3.84 7.86 -4.92
C LYS A 111 -4.45 7.84 -3.52
N LEU A 112 -3.88 7.07 -2.60
CA LEU A 112 -4.23 7.19 -1.18
C LEU A 112 -3.97 8.61 -0.69
N ALA A 113 -4.87 9.16 0.15
CA ALA A 113 -4.74 10.52 0.62
C ALA A 113 -3.45 10.73 1.45
N ASN A 114 -3.09 9.72 2.26
CA ASN A 114 -1.87 9.73 3.04
C ASN A 114 -1.53 8.32 3.56
N LYS A 115 -0.41 8.20 4.28
CA LYS A 115 0.06 6.95 4.88
C LYS A 115 -0.94 6.35 5.88
N GLN A 116 -1.67 7.18 6.63
CA GLN A 116 -2.61 6.69 7.65
C GLN A 116 -3.76 5.89 7.03
N VAL A 117 -4.15 6.17 5.78
CA VAL A 117 -5.14 5.36 5.05
C VAL A 117 -4.60 3.94 4.81
N PHE A 118 -3.34 3.82 4.41
CA PHE A 118 -2.70 2.51 4.26
C PHE A 118 -2.57 1.78 5.60
N ASP A 119 -2.16 2.49 6.65
CA ASP A 119 -2.03 1.92 8.00
C ASP A 119 -3.39 1.41 8.52
N ALA A 120 -4.48 2.15 8.27
CA ALA A 120 -5.84 1.74 8.63
C ALA A 120 -6.29 0.50 7.83
N TRP A 121 -6.00 0.45 6.53
CA TRP A 121 -6.25 -0.74 5.71
C TRP A 121 -5.48 -1.96 6.24
N CYS A 122 -4.19 -1.81 6.52
CA CYS A 122 -3.38 -2.88 7.12
C CYS A 122 -3.91 -3.33 8.48
N ALA A 123 -4.40 -2.40 9.31
CA ALA A 123 -5.01 -2.71 10.60
C ALA A 123 -6.30 -3.50 10.44
N LEU A 124 -7.18 -3.10 9.52
CA LEU A 124 -8.42 -3.81 9.21
C LEU A 124 -8.13 -5.23 8.68
N ARG A 125 -7.15 -5.37 7.77
CA ARG A 125 -6.70 -6.66 7.25
C ARG A 125 -6.22 -7.58 8.38
N ARG A 126 -5.33 -7.07 9.25
CA ARG A 126 -4.85 -7.84 10.41
C ARG A 126 -5.99 -8.26 11.34
N LEU A 127 -6.93 -7.35 11.61
CA LEU A 127 -8.09 -7.65 12.43
C LEU A 127 -8.94 -8.78 11.82
N GLY A 128 -9.19 -8.73 10.51
CA GLY A 128 -9.89 -9.80 9.79
C GLY A 128 -9.23 -11.16 9.99
N PHE A 129 -7.93 -11.25 9.73
CA PHE A 129 -7.16 -12.50 9.91
C PHE A 129 -7.08 -12.97 11.37
N SER A 130 -7.17 -12.08 12.34
CA SER A 130 -7.06 -12.45 13.78
C SER A 130 -8.38 -12.87 14.41
N LEU A 131 -9.52 -12.49 13.84
CA LEU A 131 -10.83 -12.69 14.44
C LEU A 131 -11.79 -13.55 13.60
N ASN A 132 -11.48 -13.77 12.33
CA ASN A 132 -12.37 -14.47 11.41
C ASN A 132 -11.66 -15.67 10.80
N ASP A 133 -11.95 -16.85 11.33
CA ASP A 133 -11.36 -18.11 10.88
C ASP A 133 -11.67 -18.38 9.39
N GLU A 134 -12.85 -17.98 8.90
CA GLU A 134 -13.23 -18.15 7.49
C GLU A 134 -12.29 -17.37 6.54
N ILE A 135 -11.85 -16.16 6.93
CA ILE A 135 -10.84 -15.41 6.15
C ILE A 135 -9.52 -16.17 6.12
N THR A 136 -9.12 -16.71 7.26
CA THR A 136 -7.88 -17.46 7.41
C THR A 136 -7.94 -18.76 6.60
N ASP A 137 -9.05 -19.47 6.66
CA ASP A 137 -9.26 -20.73 5.93
C ASP A 137 -9.27 -20.51 4.41
N LEU A 138 -10.02 -19.51 3.92
CA LEU A 138 -10.01 -19.10 2.51
C LEU A 138 -8.59 -18.80 2.02
N PHE A 139 -7.82 -18.06 2.79
CA PHE A 139 -6.44 -17.73 2.43
C PHE A 139 -5.53 -18.95 2.43
N GLN A 140 -5.67 -19.82 3.45
CA GLN A 140 -4.91 -21.06 3.59
C GLN A 140 -5.23 -22.05 2.47
N ASP A 141 -6.50 -22.24 2.15
CA ASP A 141 -6.95 -23.16 1.09
C ASP A 141 -6.46 -22.68 -0.28
N PHE A 142 -6.58 -21.40 -0.57
CA PHE A 142 -6.09 -20.81 -1.82
C PHE A 142 -4.56 -20.97 -1.98
N ARG A 143 -3.82 -20.93 -0.88
CA ARG A 143 -2.35 -21.10 -0.87
C ARG A 143 -1.89 -22.54 -0.62
N LYS A 144 -2.79 -23.49 -0.46
CA LYS A 144 -2.47 -24.85 -0.04
C LYS A 144 -1.42 -25.53 -0.91
N GLU A 145 -1.57 -25.41 -2.22
CA GLU A 145 -0.65 -25.98 -3.20
C GLU A 145 0.71 -25.24 -3.27
N ARG A 146 0.79 -24.03 -2.72
CA ARG A 146 1.96 -23.16 -2.72
C ARG A 146 2.73 -23.13 -1.41
N LYS A 147 2.31 -23.93 -0.41
CA LYS A 147 2.97 -24.01 0.91
C LYS A 147 4.44 -24.45 0.85
N HIS A 148 4.84 -25.13 -0.21
CA HIS A 148 6.21 -25.57 -0.45
C HIS A 148 7.15 -24.44 -0.91
N LEU A 149 6.59 -23.30 -1.34
CA LEU A 149 7.39 -22.18 -1.82
C LEU A 149 8.05 -21.44 -0.64
N LYS A 150 9.36 -21.25 -0.76
CA LYS A 150 10.13 -20.54 0.25
C LYS A 150 9.67 -19.09 0.35
N THR A 151 9.37 -18.67 1.58
CA THR A 151 9.02 -17.27 1.91
C THR A 151 10.09 -16.73 2.83
N ILE A 152 10.54 -15.49 2.59
CA ILE A 152 11.51 -14.81 3.43
C ILE A 152 10.92 -13.54 4.02
N SER A 153 11.38 -13.18 5.22
CA SER A 153 10.99 -11.94 5.88
C SER A 153 11.73 -10.74 5.29
N THR A 154 11.23 -9.54 5.59
CA THR A 154 11.92 -8.29 5.27
C THR A 154 13.32 -8.23 5.85
N GLU A 155 13.50 -8.71 7.09
CA GLU A 155 14.79 -8.72 7.77
C GLU A 155 15.78 -9.67 7.09
N GLU A 156 15.33 -10.86 6.70
CA GLU A 156 16.14 -11.82 5.95
C GLU A 156 16.59 -11.23 4.60
N LEU A 157 15.67 -10.56 3.87
CA LEU A 157 16.00 -9.90 2.62
C LEU A 157 17.06 -8.81 2.82
N LEU A 158 16.91 -7.93 3.81
CA LEU A 158 17.91 -6.89 4.12
C LEU A 158 19.30 -7.49 4.42
N ASN A 159 19.38 -8.61 5.13
CA ASN A 159 20.63 -9.31 5.38
C ASN A 159 21.27 -9.87 4.09
N LYS A 160 20.44 -10.44 3.21
CA LYS A 160 20.90 -10.97 1.91
C LYS A 160 21.38 -9.87 0.97
N ILE A 161 20.72 -8.68 0.97
CA ILE A 161 21.17 -7.50 0.21
C ILE A 161 22.57 -7.06 0.65
N ARG A 162 22.79 -6.92 1.96
CA ARG A 162 24.11 -6.53 2.50
C ARG A 162 25.24 -7.46 2.10
N ASN A 163 24.94 -8.72 1.88
CA ASN A 163 25.91 -9.76 1.50
C ASN A 163 26.00 -9.97 -0.01
N ASP A 164 25.35 -9.15 -0.83
CA ASP A 164 25.27 -9.29 -2.30
C ASP A 164 24.90 -10.71 -2.77
N SER A 165 24.05 -11.40 -2.02
CA SER A 165 23.72 -12.82 -2.25
C SER A 165 22.41 -13.05 -3.00
N VAL A 166 21.69 -11.97 -3.36
CA VAL A 166 20.37 -12.04 -4.01
C VAL A 166 20.26 -11.09 -5.18
N VAL A 167 19.31 -11.42 -6.07
CA VAL A 167 18.70 -10.49 -7.03
C VAL A 167 17.25 -10.28 -6.64
N ILE A 168 16.83 -9.03 -6.55
CA ILE A 168 15.46 -8.66 -6.20
C ILE A 168 14.68 -8.45 -7.49
N VAL A 169 13.51 -9.08 -7.58
CA VAL A 169 12.66 -9.04 -8.79
C VAL A 169 11.28 -8.55 -8.42
N ASP A 170 10.87 -7.43 -9.03
CA ASP A 170 9.50 -6.92 -8.97
C ASP A 170 8.67 -7.57 -10.08
N VAL A 171 7.65 -8.32 -9.69
CA VAL A 171 6.77 -9.01 -10.65
C VAL A 171 5.44 -8.29 -10.89
N ARG A 172 5.30 -7.07 -10.36
CA ARG A 172 4.15 -6.20 -10.62
C ARG A 172 4.20 -5.67 -12.06
N PRO A 173 3.06 -5.17 -12.57
CA PRO A 173 3.06 -4.43 -13.83
C PRO A 173 4.06 -3.27 -13.82
N GLU A 174 4.66 -3.02 -14.97
CA GLU A 174 5.74 -2.01 -15.11
C GLU A 174 5.31 -0.60 -14.69
N GLU A 175 4.03 -0.25 -14.86
CA GLU A 175 3.48 1.03 -14.39
C GLU A 175 3.61 1.17 -12.85
N GLU A 176 3.39 0.08 -12.10
CA GLU A 176 3.55 0.09 -10.64
C GLU A 176 5.03 0.15 -10.24
N PHE A 177 5.90 -0.54 -10.96
CA PHE A 177 7.36 -0.47 -10.78
C PHE A 177 7.86 0.96 -10.93
N LYS A 178 7.46 1.67 -11.99
CA LYS A 178 7.82 3.07 -12.25
C LYS A 178 7.34 4.03 -11.16
N ASN A 179 6.17 3.78 -10.60
CA ASN A 179 5.64 4.58 -9.49
C ASN A 179 6.49 4.45 -8.22
N GLY A 180 7.19 3.32 -8.06
CA GLY A 180 8.12 3.04 -6.97
C GLY A 180 8.37 1.55 -6.81
N HIS A 181 9.61 1.19 -6.49
CA HIS A 181 10.07 -0.18 -6.30
C HIS A 181 11.14 -0.25 -5.20
N ILE A 182 11.46 -1.45 -4.74
CA ILE A 182 12.56 -1.70 -3.80
C ILE A 182 13.87 -1.32 -4.49
N GLU A 183 14.73 -0.59 -3.77
CA GLU A 183 16.03 -0.16 -4.30
C GLU A 183 16.82 -1.33 -4.92
N ASN A 184 17.37 -1.10 -6.12
CA ASN A 184 18.07 -2.10 -6.94
C ASN A 184 17.22 -3.30 -7.38
N ALA A 185 15.89 -3.25 -7.29
CA ALA A 185 15.05 -4.29 -7.85
C ALA A 185 15.00 -4.20 -9.39
N LEU A 186 14.91 -5.37 -10.03
CA LEU A 186 14.73 -5.47 -11.46
C LEU A 186 13.27 -5.67 -11.81
N SER A 187 12.77 -4.97 -12.85
CA SER A 187 11.41 -5.13 -13.35
C SER A 187 11.26 -6.37 -14.21
N TYR A 188 10.52 -7.34 -13.72
CA TYR A 188 10.13 -8.56 -14.42
C TYR A 188 8.65 -8.83 -14.22
N PRO A 189 7.77 -8.04 -14.89
CA PRO A 189 6.33 -8.26 -14.81
C PRO A 189 5.99 -9.75 -14.99
N ARG A 190 5.01 -10.23 -14.20
CA ARG A 190 4.61 -11.66 -14.23
C ARG A 190 4.32 -12.16 -15.64
N THR A 191 3.80 -11.29 -16.51
CA THR A 191 3.51 -11.59 -17.93
C THR A 191 4.75 -11.86 -18.76
N ASP A 192 5.86 -11.20 -18.46
CA ASP A 192 7.07 -11.19 -19.27
C ASP A 192 8.17 -12.11 -18.70
N LEU A 193 7.97 -12.58 -17.47
CA LEU A 193 8.97 -13.36 -16.74
C LEU A 193 9.40 -14.62 -17.49
N ALA A 194 8.47 -15.33 -18.13
CA ALA A 194 8.77 -16.56 -18.86
C ALA A 194 9.77 -16.33 -19.99
N ASP A 195 9.65 -15.23 -20.70
CA ASP A 195 10.50 -14.89 -21.85
C ASP A 195 11.84 -14.31 -21.43
N ARG A 196 11.88 -13.63 -20.27
CA ARG A 196 13.03 -12.86 -19.81
C ARG A 196 13.84 -13.49 -18.67
N MET A 197 13.34 -14.56 -18.02
CA MET A 197 14.02 -15.13 -16.85
C MET A 197 15.45 -15.62 -17.15
N ASN A 198 15.79 -15.92 -18.40
CA ASN A 198 17.15 -16.31 -18.79
C ASN A 198 18.17 -15.18 -18.64
N GLU A 199 17.74 -13.93 -18.47
CA GLU A 199 18.59 -12.77 -18.16
C GLU A 199 19.03 -12.78 -16.69
N LEU A 200 18.34 -13.54 -15.82
CA LEU A 200 18.65 -13.60 -14.39
C LEU A 200 19.85 -14.51 -14.11
N PRO A 201 20.73 -14.12 -13.17
CA PRO A 201 21.88 -14.93 -12.78
C PRO A 201 21.42 -16.18 -12.00
N LYS A 202 21.88 -17.37 -12.40
CA LYS A 202 21.53 -18.64 -11.74
C LYS A 202 22.31 -18.89 -10.45
N GLU A 203 23.43 -18.24 -10.28
CA GLU A 203 24.31 -18.38 -9.12
C GLU A 203 23.78 -17.64 -7.88
N LYS A 204 23.01 -16.57 -8.04
CA LYS A 204 22.36 -15.83 -6.95
C LYS A 204 20.95 -16.37 -6.67
N GLU A 205 20.47 -16.19 -5.46
CA GLU A 205 19.07 -16.45 -5.12
C GLU A 205 18.20 -15.30 -5.68
N VAL A 206 17.09 -15.64 -6.30
CA VAL A 206 16.11 -14.65 -6.79
C VAL A 206 15.03 -14.44 -5.74
N VAL A 207 14.83 -13.21 -5.29
CA VAL A 207 13.76 -12.86 -4.37
C VAL A 207 12.71 -12.07 -5.12
N ALA A 208 11.56 -12.71 -5.36
CA ALA A 208 10.42 -12.06 -6.02
C ALA A 208 9.49 -11.40 -5.00
N TYR A 209 8.99 -10.21 -5.33
CA TYR A 209 7.94 -9.54 -4.56
C TYR A 209 6.86 -8.98 -5.47
N CYS A 210 5.69 -8.71 -4.87
CA CYS A 210 4.52 -8.15 -5.55
C CYS A 210 3.77 -7.14 -4.66
N ARG A 211 2.46 -6.99 -4.89
CA ARG A 211 1.61 -6.00 -4.20
C ARG A 211 1.45 -6.23 -2.70
N GLY A 212 1.62 -7.46 -2.20
CA GLY A 212 1.50 -7.74 -0.77
C GLY A 212 1.00 -9.16 -0.47
N PRO A 213 0.62 -9.43 0.78
CA PRO A 213 0.27 -10.78 1.23
C PRO A 213 -0.91 -11.42 0.49
N LEU A 214 -1.85 -10.60 -0.02
CA LEU A 214 -3.03 -11.07 -0.75
C LEU A 214 -2.77 -11.27 -2.25
N CYS A 215 -1.59 -10.92 -2.74
CA CYS A 215 -1.22 -11.05 -4.15
C CYS A 215 -0.45 -12.35 -4.40
N MET A 216 -0.80 -13.06 -5.47
CA MET A 216 -0.19 -14.34 -5.82
C MET A 216 0.85 -14.26 -6.94
N MET A 217 1.06 -13.08 -7.54
CA MET A 217 2.02 -12.92 -8.64
C MET A 217 3.44 -13.37 -8.28
N ALA A 218 3.87 -13.10 -7.04
CA ALA A 218 5.18 -13.52 -6.56
C ALA A 218 5.26 -15.03 -6.32
N ASP A 219 4.17 -15.66 -5.87
CA ASP A 219 4.11 -17.12 -5.72
C ASP A 219 4.23 -17.79 -7.09
N ASP A 220 3.46 -17.35 -8.08
CA ASP A 220 3.51 -17.87 -9.46
C ASP A 220 4.90 -17.68 -10.09
N ALA A 221 5.54 -16.53 -9.84
CA ALA A 221 6.88 -16.25 -10.33
C ALA A 221 7.93 -17.17 -9.68
N VAL A 222 7.87 -17.34 -8.37
CA VAL A 222 8.79 -18.23 -7.63
C VAL A 222 8.62 -19.67 -8.08
N GLU A 223 7.41 -20.15 -8.28
CA GLU A 223 7.13 -21.47 -8.78
C GLU A 223 7.75 -21.68 -10.18
N MET A 224 7.51 -20.73 -11.11
CA MET A 224 8.06 -20.76 -12.45
C MET A 224 9.59 -20.76 -12.43
N LEU A 225 10.21 -19.90 -11.63
CA LEU A 225 11.68 -19.81 -11.50
C LEU A 225 12.28 -21.11 -10.96
N ASN A 226 11.68 -21.70 -9.91
CA ASN A 226 12.13 -22.97 -9.34
C ASN A 226 12.03 -24.13 -10.34
N GLN A 227 10.94 -24.20 -11.12
CA GLN A 227 10.77 -25.20 -12.20
C GLN A 227 11.83 -25.07 -13.30
N ASN A 228 12.40 -23.87 -13.48
CA ASN A 228 13.46 -23.61 -14.46
C ASN A 228 14.89 -23.60 -13.85
N GLY A 229 15.06 -24.15 -12.65
CA GLY A 229 16.35 -24.39 -12.02
C GLY A 229 16.96 -23.19 -11.32
N TYR A 230 16.20 -22.13 -11.06
CA TYR A 230 16.62 -21.03 -10.20
C TYR A 230 16.37 -21.37 -8.73
N ARG A 231 17.14 -20.77 -7.84
CA ARG A 231 16.83 -20.75 -6.40
C ARG A 231 16.00 -19.51 -6.13
N ALA A 232 14.68 -19.66 -6.01
CA ALA A 232 13.78 -18.55 -5.85
C ALA A 232 13.00 -18.61 -4.54
N SER A 233 12.75 -17.45 -3.95
CA SER A 233 11.90 -17.25 -2.79
C SER A 233 11.04 -16.00 -2.96
N ARG A 234 9.91 -15.94 -2.24
CA ARG A 234 9.07 -14.74 -2.25
C ARG A 234 9.31 -13.91 -1.00
N LEU A 235 9.21 -12.61 -1.14
CA LEU A 235 9.11 -11.72 0.01
C LEU A 235 7.72 -11.86 0.66
N GLU A 236 7.67 -12.01 1.99
CA GLU A 236 6.42 -12.17 2.75
C GLU A 236 5.48 -10.96 2.56
N LYS A 237 6.05 -9.76 2.62
CA LYS A 237 5.37 -8.48 2.45
C LYS A 237 5.58 -7.94 1.04
N GLY A 238 4.67 -7.04 0.60
CA GLY A 238 4.80 -6.41 -0.71
C GLY A 238 5.49 -5.05 -0.65
N PHE A 239 5.56 -4.40 -1.81
CA PHE A 239 6.12 -3.06 -1.94
C PHE A 239 5.47 -2.02 -1.01
N PRO A 240 4.13 -1.95 -0.84
CA PRO A 240 3.52 -0.98 0.06
C PRO A 240 3.96 -1.11 1.51
N ASP A 241 4.08 -2.35 2.01
CA ASP A 241 4.57 -2.61 3.37
C ASP A 241 6.06 -2.19 3.53
N TRP A 242 6.89 -2.43 2.49
CA TRP A 242 8.28 -2.01 2.43
C TRP A 242 8.40 -0.49 2.48
N SER A 243 7.66 0.21 1.62
CA SER A 243 7.64 1.67 1.55
C SER A 243 7.09 2.32 2.83
N ALA A 244 6.01 1.74 3.41
CA ALA A 244 5.46 2.21 4.68
C ALA A 244 6.44 2.03 5.85
N GLY A 245 7.31 1.01 5.77
CA GLY A 245 8.43 0.79 6.69
C GLY A 245 9.61 1.76 6.52
N GLN A 246 9.51 2.72 5.60
CA GLN A 246 10.56 3.69 5.29
C GLN A 246 11.90 3.04 4.85
N LEU A 247 11.80 1.87 4.22
CA LEU A 247 12.96 1.18 3.66
C LEU A 247 13.34 1.78 2.30
N PRO A 248 14.59 1.57 1.82
CA PRO A 248 15.09 2.17 0.58
C PRO A 248 14.23 1.80 -0.64
N ILE A 249 13.83 2.82 -1.39
CA ILE A 249 13.02 2.69 -2.61
C ILE A 249 13.59 3.58 -3.70
N GLU A 250 13.35 3.19 -4.94
CA GLU A 250 13.59 3.99 -6.13
C GLU A 250 12.27 4.31 -6.84
N ARG A 251 12.27 5.37 -7.63
CA ARG A 251 11.16 5.80 -8.48
C ARG A 251 11.73 6.32 -9.78
N GLU A 252 11.07 6.00 -10.88
CA GLU A 252 11.38 6.65 -12.13
C GLU A 252 10.77 8.06 -12.13
N GLU A 253 11.58 9.07 -12.42
CA GLU A 253 11.08 10.44 -12.61
C GLU A 253 10.18 10.45 -13.84
N VAL A 254 8.90 10.79 -13.65
CA VAL A 254 7.99 11.08 -14.76
C VAL A 254 8.44 12.41 -15.36
N THR A 255 9.31 12.38 -16.34
CA THR A 255 9.64 13.55 -17.15
C THR A 255 8.38 14.00 -17.88
N HIS A 256 7.70 15.00 -17.33
CA HIS A 256 6.68 15.74 -18.07
C HIS A 256 7.37 16.46 -19.22
N GLN A 257 7.42 15.83 -20.40
CA GLN A 257 7.68 16.56 -21.62
C GLN A 257 6.57 17.62 -21.74
N LYS A 258 6.92 18.88 -21.46
CA LYS A 258 6.13 20.00 -21.89
C LYS A 258 6.11 19.92 -23.42
N GLU A 259 4.99 19.48 -23.98
CA GLU A 259 4.71 19.73 -25.38
C GLU A 259 4.79 21.25 -25.57
N SER A 260 5.90 21.70 -26.10
CA SER A 260 6.06 23.06 -26.58
C SER A 260 5.05 23.21 -27.68
N GLN A 261 3.96 23.94 -27.39
CA GLN A 261 3.08 24.47 -28.45
C GLN A 261 3.95 25.36 -29.36
N GLY A 262 4.40 24.75 -30.44
CA GLY A 262 4.96 25.49 -31.57
C GLY A 262 3.90 26.42 -32.10
N SER A 263 4.05 27.69 -31.80
CA SER A 263 3.36 28.77 -32.52
C SER A 263 3.76 28.67 -33.99
N VAL A 264 2.80 28.32 -34.82
CA VAL A 264 2.91 28.55 -36.28
C VAL A 264 1.97 29.69 -36.63
N TYR A 265 2.57 30.73 -37.17
CA TYR A 265 1.95 31.93 -37.73
C TYR A 265 0.91 31.57 -38.79
#